data_31bde5ff80b224392fa4ed89aaf50398
#
_entry.id   31bde5ff80b224392fa4ed89aaf50398
#
_cell.length_a   1.000
_cell.length_b   1.000
_cell.length_c   1.000
_cell.angle_alpha   90.00
_cell.angle_beta   90.00
_cell.angle_gamma   90.00
#
_symmetry.space_group_name_H-M   'P 1'
#
loop_
_entity.id
_entity.type
_entity.pdbx_description
1 polymer ?
#
loop_
_entity_poly.entity_id
_entity_poly.type
_entity_poly.pdbx_seq_one_letter_code
_entity_poly.pdbx_strand_id
1 'polypeptide(L)'
;MKELVFALEFKGSAAPVPGSDKSLRAKTSATSQTLRSVLSAGGIQAAVESAGAGSASFESEVEIVGEGLFVESGRIRYGDAGSVSFRTVGRGTLGPSPVDGLQRGAIVWEVTGGDGRLVGAQGLITSNFTVGAQGQVIDDQFARIFVP
;
A
#
# COMPACT_ATOMS: atom_id res chain seq x y z
N MET A 1 -3.31 24.64 1.52
CA MET A 1 -3.04 23.17 1.43
C MET A 1 -1.54 22.93 1.43
N LYS A 2 -1.09 22.03 2.26
CA LYS A 2 0.29 21.54 2.27
C LYS A 2 0.33 20.21 1.52
N GLU A 3 1.28 20.07 0.59
CA GLU A 3 1.51 18.81 -0.13
C GLU A 3 2.51 17.93 0.62
N LEU A 4 2.16 16.66 0.78
CA LEU A 4 3.03 15.61 1.31
C LEU A 4 3.26 14.58 0.21
N VAL A 5 4.51 14.37 -0.18
CA VAL A 5 4.89 13.37 -1.19
C VAL A 5 5.89 12.41 -0.56
N PHE A 6 5.53 11.13 -0.52
CA PHE A 6 6.38 10.13 0.11
C PHE A 6 6.10 8.73 -0.44
N ALA A 7 7.03 7.82 -0.20
CA ALA A 7 6.91 6.43 -0.54
C ALA A 7 7.30 5.55 0.66
N LEU A 8 6.59 4.43 0.83
CA LEU A 8 6.87 3.44 1.87
C LEU A 8 6.68 2.04 1.31
N GLU A 9 7.57 1.12 1.71
CA GLU A 9 7.39 -0.31 1.47
C GLU A 9 6.80 -0.96 2.70
N PHE A 10 5.58 -1.48 2.55
CA PHE A 10 4.85 -2.21 3.59
C PHE A 10 5.06 -3.71 3.41
N LYS A 11 5.21 -4.42 4.52
CA LYS A 11 5.32 -5.88 4.55
C LYS A 11 4.35 -6.46 5.56
N GLY A 12 3.77 -7.58 5.23
CA GLY A 12 2.85 -8.29 6.12
C GLY A 12 2.15 -9.42 5.40
N SER A 13 0.85 -9.55 5.61
CA SER A 13 0.08 -10.67 5.07
C SER A 13 -1.32 -10.26 4.65
N ALA A 14 -1.88 -11.06 3.74
CA ALA A 14 -3.29 -11.04 3.40
C ALA A 14 -3.85 -12.46 3.56
N ALA A 15 -5.07 -12.56 4.07
CA ALA A 15 -5.73 -13.83 4.30
C ALA A 15 -7.21 -13.73 3.97
N PRO A 16 -7.83 -14.85 3.50
CA PRO A 16 -9.28 -14.89 3.29
C PRO A 16 -10.05 -14.59 4.57
N VAL A 17 -11.16 -13.87 4.42
CA VAL A 17 -12.13 -13.70 5.50
C VAL A 17 -12.90 -15.01 5.69
N PRO A 18 -13.00 -15.55 6.92
CA PRO A 18 -13.74 -16.79 7.17
C PRO A 18 -15.18 -16.70 6.63
N GLY A 19 -15.60 -17.74 5.91
CA GLY A 19 -16.94 -17.81 5.33
C GLY A 19 -17.14 -17.06 4.01
N SER A 20 -16.09 -16.46 3.46
CA SER A 20 -16.14 -15.78 2.17
C SER A 20 -15.07 -16.32 1.23
N ASP A 21 -15.42 -16.51 -0.04
CA ASP A 21 -14.50 -16.90 -1.10
C ASP A 21 -14.00 -15.69 -1.93
N LYS A 22 -14.51 -14.50 -1.64
CA LYS A 22 -14.22 -13.26 -2.39
C LYS A 22 -13.57 -12.16 -1.57
N SER A 23 -13.58 -12.27 -0.26
CA SER A 23 -13.08 -11.23 0.65
C SER A 23 -11.79 -11.65 1.32
N LEU A 24 -10.84 -10.72 1.37
CA LEU A 24 -9.58 -10.88 2.08
C LEU A 24 -9.39 -9.70 3.02
N ARG A 25 -8.56 -9.90 4.03
CA ARG A 25 -8.03 -8.82 4.86
C ARG A 25 -6.52 -8.78 4.71
N ALA A 26 -6.01 -7.57 4.49
CA ALA A 26 -4.58 -7.32 4.45
C ALA A 26 -4.17 -6.53 5.70
N LYS A 27 -3.02 -6.91 6.25
CA LYS A 27 -2.42 -6.26 7.40
C LYS A 27 -0.92 -6.20 7.19
N THR A 28 -0.41 -4.99 7.04
CA THR A 28 1.01 -4.75 6.74
C THR A 28 1.54 -3.59 7.58
N SER A 29 2.84 -3.46 7.63
CA SER A 29 3.51 -2.36 8.31
C SER A 29 4.77 -1.93 7.58
N ALA A 30 5.20 -0.70 7.84
CA ALA A 30 6.44 -0.14 7.33
C ALA A 30 7.17 0.58 8.45
N THR A 31 8.49 0.52 8.43
CA THR A 31 9.31 1.39 9.28
C THR A 31 9.43 2.76 8.61
N SER A 32 9.88 3.77 9.35
CA SER A 32 10.43 4.97 8.72
C SER A 32 11.57 4.55 7.82
N GLN A 33 11.54 4.97 6.55
CA GLN A 33 12.49 4.48 5.56
C GLN A 33 12.65 5.46 4.41
N THR A 34 13.72 5.29 3.67
CA THR A 34 13.91 5.90 2.36
C THR A 34 13.92 4.81 1.29
N LEU A 35 13.23 5.06 0.18
CA LEU A 35 13.38 4.29 -1.05
C LEU A 35 14.35 5.05 -1.94
N ARG A 36 15.47 4.41 -2.28
CA ARG A 36 16.51 5.04 -3.07
C ARG A 36 16.71 4.28 -4.38
N SER A 37 16.73 5.01 -5.48
CA SER A 37 17.07 4.48 -6.78
C SER A 37 18.34 5.18 -7.28
N VAL A 38 19.30 4.40 -7.74
CA VAL A 38 20.55 4.92 -8.30
C VAL A 38 20.66 4.44 -9.73
N LEU A 39 20.85 5.38 -10.64
CA LEU A 39 21.10 5.11 -12.06
C LEU A 39 22.59 5.31 -12.32
N SER A 40 23.23 4.31 -12.91
CA SER A 40 24.65 4.35 -13.22
C SER A 40 24.92 3.58 -14.51
N ALA A 41 26.19 3.58 -14.95
CA ALA A 41 26.62 2.77 -16.09
C ALA A 41 26.37 1.26 -15.87
N GLY A 42 26.32 0.80 -14.62
CA GLY A 42 25.99 -0.58 -14.25
C GLY A 42 24.51 -0.91 -14.24
N GLY A 43 23.61 0.06 -14.51
CA GLY A 43 22.17 -0.13 -14.54
C GLY A 43 21.43 0.60 -13.43
N ILE A 44 20.33 -0.01 -12.97
CA ILE A 44 19.47 0.54 -11.92
C ILE A 44 19.69 -0.26 -10.64
N GLN A 45 19.98 0.45 -9.56
CA GLN A 45 20.05 -0.12 -8.22
C GLN A 45 19.00 0.53 -7.32
N ALA A 46 18.25 -0.28 -6.60
CA ALA A 46 17.22 0.19 -5.69
C ALA A 46 17.45 -0.41 -4.29
N ALA A 47 17.18 0.39 -3.28
CA ALA A 47 17.28 -0.04 -1.89
C ALA A 47 16.21 0.64 -1.05
N VAL A 48 15.71 -0.10 -0.06
CA VAL A 48 14.88 0.42 1.03
C VAL A 48 15.75 0.43 2.29
N GLU A 49 15.93 1.60 2.87
CA GLU A 49 16.80 1.79 4.04
C GLU A 49 15.97 2.37 5.19
N SER A 50 16.10 1.80 6.38
CA SER A 50 15.47 2.34 7.59
C SER A 50 16.02 3.73 7.92
N ALA A 51 15.12 4.65 8.28
CA ALA A 51 15.46 6.05 8.58
C ALA A 51 14.59 6.55 9.72
N GLY A 52 15.16 6.68 10.91
CA GLY A 52 14.42 7.11 12.10
C GLY A 52 13.65 5.98 12.78
N ALA A 53 12.85 6.33 13.79
CA ALA A 53 12.21 5.38 14.70
C ALA A 53 10.70 5.20 14.48
N GLY A 54 10.09 5.99 13.62
CA GLY A 54 8.65 5.90 13.36
C GLY A 54 8.27 4.66 12.57
N SER A 55 6.99 4.33 12.60
CA SER A 55 6.43 3.23 11.81
C SER A 55 5.04 3.57 11.30
N ALA A 56 4.63 2.91 10.23
CA ALA A 56 3.28 2.99 9.69
C ALA A 56 2.63 1.60 9.74
N SER A 57 1.31 1.59 9.89
CA SER A 57 0.51 0.37 9.83
C SER A 57 -0.64 0.52 8.84
N PHE A 58 -0.96 -0.57 8.17
CA PHE A 58 -1.96 -0.64 7.12
C PHE A 58 -2.92 -1.78 7.40
N GLU A 59 -4.20 -1.51 7.30
CA GLU A 59 -5.25 -2.52 7.37
C GLU A 59 -6.28 -2.27 6.28
N SER A 60 -6.66 -3.31 5.56
CA SER A 60 -7.66 -3.20 4.51
C SER A 60 -8.57 -4.40 4.43
N GLU A 61 -9.70 -4.18 3.77
CA GLU A 61 -10.57 -5.22 3.25
C GLU A 61 -10.51 -5.20 1.73
N VAL A 62 -10.31 -6.36 1.15
CA VAL A 62 -10.21 -6.60 -0.29
C VAL A 62 -11.41 -7.43 -0.73
N GLU A 63 -12.04 -7.04 -1.81
CA GLU A 63 -13.11 -7.82 -2.46
C GLU A 63 -12.73 -8.12 -3.91
N ILE A 64 -12.71 -9.39 -4.25
CA ILE A 64 -12.52 -9.84 -5.63
C ILE A 64 -13.81 -9.60 -6.39
N VAL A 65 -13.75 -8.82 -7.46
CA VAL A 65 -14.93 -8.37 -8.23
C VAL A 65 -14.96 -8.93 -9.65
N GLY A 66 -13.97 -9.73 -10.01
CA GLY A 66 -13.83 -10.36 -11.32
C GLY A 66 -12.52 -11.11 -11.42
N GLU A 67 -12.27 -11.76 -12.54
CA GLU A 67 -11.00 -12.45 -12.77
C GLU A 67 -9.86 -11.45 -12.82
N GLY A 68 -8.94 -11.55 -11.87
CA GLY A 68 -7.80 -10.64 -11.76
C GLY A 68 -8.17 -9.18 -11.40
N LEU A 69 -9.38 -8.95 -10.90
CA LEU A 69 -9.89 -7.62 -10.55
C LEU A 69 -10.35 -7.58 -9.10
N PHE A 70 -10.04 -6.48 -8.41
CA PHE A 70 -10.46 -6.30 -7.02
C PHE A 70 -10.70 -4.82 -6.68
N VAL A 71 -11.40 -4.61 -5.58
CA VAL A 71 -11.54 -3.31 -4.92
C VAL A 71 -11.06 -3.45 -3.49
N GLU A 72 -10.60 -2.35 -2.92
CA GLU A 72 -10.01 -2.33 -1.59
C GLU A 72 -10.32 -1.02 -0.88
N SER A 73 -10.61 -1.11 0.39
CA SER A 73 -10.76 0.05 1.27
C SER A 73 -10.11 -0.24 2.61
N GLY A 74 -9.70 0.80 3.30
CA GLY A 74 -9.05 0.61 4.59
C GLY A 74 -8.49 1.88 5.18
N ARG A 75 -7.49 1.70 6.03
CA ARG A 75 -6.88 2.75 6.82
C ARG A 75 -5.38 2.56 6.92
N ILE A 76 -4.66 3.67 6.84
CA ILE A 76 -3.21 3.70 7.03
C ILE A 76 -2.91 4.67 8.16
N ARG A 77 -2.18 4.20 9.18
CA ARG A 77 -1.69 5.04 10.26
C ARG A 77 -0.22 5.36 10.01
N TYR A 78 0.09 6.64 10.00
CA TYR A 78 1.46 7.13 9.79
C TYR A 78 2.05 7.60 11.13
N GLY A 79 2.41 6.64 11.99
CA GLY A 79 2.99 6.94 13.30
C GLY A 79 2.14 7.90 14.12
N ASP A 80 2.78 8.93 14.66
CA ASP A 80 2.11 9.96 15.48
C ASP A 80 1.45 11.07 14.64
N ALA A 81 1.62 11.05 13.32
CA ALA A 81 0.98 12.04 12.46
C ALA A 81 -0.54 11.85 12.37
N GLY A 82 -1.01 10.64 12.51
CA GLY A 82 -2.43 10.30 12.39
C GLY A 82 -2.66 9.24 11.34
N SER A 83 -3.92 9.08 10.95
CA SER A 83 -4.32 8.09 9.96
C SER A 83 -5.06 8.73 8.80
N VAL A 84 -5.06 8.03 7.66
CA VAL A 84 -5.95 8.32 6.54
C VAL A 84 -6.83 7.11 6.26
N SER A 85 -8.06 7.36 5.82
CA SER A 85 -8.94 6.34 5.24
C SER A 85 -8.89 6.45 3.73
N PHE A 86 -9.06 5.33 3.05
CA PHE A 86 -8.98 5.28 1.59
C PHE A 86 -10.00 4.31 1.01
N ARG A 87 -10.29 4.52 -0.27
CA ARG A 87 -11.07 3.60 -1.10
C ARG A 87 -10.48 3.54 -2.51
N THR A 88 -10.79 2.48 -3.24
CA THR A 88 -10.32 2.27 -4.60
C THR A 88 -10.90 3.30 -5.57
N VAL A 89 -10.05 3.79 -6.47
CA VAL A 89 -10.45 4.48 -7.70
C VAL A 89 -10.46 3.44 -8.81
N GLY A 90 -11.64 3.18 -9.38
CA GLY A 90 -11.78 2.13 -10.37
C GLY A 90 -11.64 0.74 -9.77
N ARG A 91 -10.69 -0.04 -10.27
CA ARG A 91 -10.40 -1.41 -9.82
C ARG A 91 -8.91 -1.66 -9.78
N GLY A 92 -8.48 -2.51 -8.86
CA GLY A 92 -7.13 -3.05 -8.85
C GLY A 92 -7.00 -4.25 -9.77
N THR A 93 -5.77 -4.56 -10.16
CA THR A 93 -5.43 -5.73 -10.97
C THR A 93 -4.51 -6.67 -10.20
N LEU A 94 -4.73 -7.96 -10.36
CA LEU A 94 -3.95 -9.02 -9.73
C LEU A 94 -3.77 -10.15 -10.73
N GLY A 95 -2.56 -10.65 -10.86
CA GLY A 95 -2.26 -11.75 -11.77
C GLY A 95 -0.93 -12.42 -11.44
N PRO A 96 -0.57 -13.48 -12.20
CA PRO A 96 0.68 -14.18 -11.96
C PRO A 96 1.90 -13.29 -12.22
N SER A 97 2.91 -13.43 -11.38
CA SER A 97 4.23 -12.82 -11.56
C SER A 97 5.08 -13.72 -12.48
N PRO A 98 6.05 -13.15 -13.22
CA PRO A 98 7.08 -13.96 -13.86
C PRO A 98 7.94 -14.76 -12.89
N VAL A 99 7.94 -14.40 -11.61
CA VAL A 99 8.62 -15.16 -10.55
C VAL A 99 7.66 -16.24 -10.03
N ASP A 100 8.10 -17.49 -10.06
CA ASP A 100 7.31 -18.61 -9.59
C ASP A 100 6.88 -18.46 -8.13
N GLY A 101 5.62 -18.79 -7.84
CA GLY A 101 5.05 -18.72 -6.51
C GLY A 101 4.58 -17.32 -6.08
N LEU A 102 4.72 -16.32 -6.94
CA LEU A 102 4.25 -14.96 -6.67
C LEU A 102 3.11 -14.56 -7.58
N GLN A 103 2.20 -13.78 -7.02
CA GLN A 103 1.28 -12.93 -7.76
C GLN A 103 1.76 -11.48 -7.69
N ARG A 104 1.37 -10.66 -8.64
CA ARG A 104 1.69 -9.23 -8.66
C ARG A 104 0.43 -8.44 -8.98
N GLY A 105 0.36 -7.24 -8.45
CA GLY A 105 -0.80 -6.38 -8.67
C GLY A 105 -0.51 -4.91 -8.45
N ALA A 106 -1.50 -4.10 -8.80
CA ALA A 106 -1.47 -2.66 -8.58
C ALA A 106 -2.87 -2.10 -8.42
N ILE A 107 -2.97 -1.00 -7.70
CA ILE A 107 -4.24 -0.32 -7.45
C ILE A 107 -3.99 1.16 -7.14
N VAL A 108 -4.98 1.99 -7.39
CA VAL A 108 -5.00 3.39 -6.99
C VAL A 108 -6.10 3.59 -5.96
N TRP A 109 -5.76 4.26 -4.86
CA TRP A 109 -6.72 4.65 -3.83
C TRP A 109 -6.86 6.17 -3.77
N GLU A 110 -8.08 6.66 -3.53
CA GLU A 110 -8.29 8.04 -3.10
C GLU A 110 -8.39 8.11 -1.57
N VAL A 111 -7.79 9.12 -1.00
CA VAL A 111 -7.91 9.44 0.42
C VAL A 111 -9.27 10.07 0.67
N THR A 112 -10.06 9.45 1.55
CA THR A 112 -11.43 9.87 1.85
C THR A 112 -11.55 10.69 3.14
N GLY A 113 -10.45 10.83 3.88
CA GLY A 113 -10.38 11.59 5.12
C GLY A 113 -9.21 11.16 5.98
N GLY A 114 -9.04 11.81 7.11
CA GLY A 114 -7.98 11.51 8.04
C GLY A 114 -8.23 12.05 9.44
N ASP A 115 -7.34 11.73 10.35
CA ASP A 115 -7.34 12.21 11.73
C ASP A 115 -5.97 12.76 12.14
N GLY A 116 -5.88 13.25 13.37
CA GLY A 116 -4.65 13.85 13.89
C GLY A 116 -4.20 15.03 13.04
N ARG A 117 -2.93 15.05 12.63
CA ARG A 117 -2.41 16.07 11.72
C ARG A 117 -2.87 15.90 10.28
N LEU A 118 -3.58 14.81 10.00
CA LEU A 118 -4.08 14.47 8.66
C LEU A 118 -5.58 14.73 8.51
N VAL A 119 -6.18 15.43 9.48
CA VAL A 119 -7.59 15.87 9.36
C VAL A 119 -7.79 16.65 8.06
N GLY A 120 -8.83 16.30 7.29
CA GLY A 120 -9.12 16.93 6.01
C GLY A 120 -8.21 16.50 4.87
N ALA A 121 -7.40 15.46 5.07
CA ALA A 121 -6.51 14.95 4.02
C ALA A 121 -7.29 14.53 2.77
N GLN A 122 -6.72 14.85 1.61
CA GLN A 122 -7.18 14.46 0.28
C GLN A 122 -5.97 14.01 -0.53
N GLY A 123 -6.17 13.26 -1.57
CA GLY A 123 -5.10 12.88 -2.47
C GLY A 123 -5.22 11.45 -2.98
N LEU A 124 -4.15 10.99 -3.60
CA LEU A 124 -4.05 9.66 -4.17
C LEU A 124 -2.85 8.90 -3.62
N ILE A 125 -3.04 7.59 -3.46
CA ILE A 125 -1.99 6.64 -3.11
C ILE A 125 -2.01 5.55 -4.17
N THR A 126 -0.85 5.25 -4.75
CA THR A 126 -0.70 4.12 -5.66
C THR A 126 0.03 2.98 -4.94
N SER A 127 -0.41 1.77 -5.20
CA SER A 127 0.14 0.55 -4.63
C SER A 127 0.61 -0.36 -5.74
N ASN A 128 1.81 -0.88 -5.60
CA ASN A 128 2.39 -1.89 -6.49
C ASN A 128 2.92 -3.00 -5.58
N PHE A 129 2.34 -4.19 -5.69
CA PHE A 129 2.58 -5.22 -4.68
C PHE A 129 2.80 -6.60 -5.29
N THR A 130 3.41 -7.45 -4.47
CA THR A 130 3.47 -8.90 -4.70
C THR A 130 2.82 -9.64 -3.54
N VAL A 131 2.25 -10.80 -3.85
CA VAL A 131 1.68 -11.73 -2.85
C VAL A 131 2.28 -13.09 -3.06
N GLY A 132 2.87 -13.65 -2.00
CA GLY A 132 3.43 -15.00 -2.01
C GLY A 132 2.37 -16.08 -1.83
N ALA A 133 2.77 -17.34 -2.04
CA ALA A 133 1.88 -18.49 -1.97
C ALA A 133 1.22 -18.69 -0.61
N GLN A 134 1.78 -18.12 0.46
CA GLN A 134 1.24 -18.20 1.83
C GLN A 134 0.63 -16.86 2.29
N GLY A 135 0.36 -15.95 1.36
CA GLY A 135 -0.25 -14.67 1.66
C GLY A 135 0.72 -13.58 2.10
N GLN A 136 2.03 -13.78 1.96
CA GLN A 136 3.02 -12.74 2.29
C GLN A 136 2.90 -11.57 1.29
N VAL A 137 2.77 -10.36 1.80
CA VAL A 137 2.61 -9.15 0.99
C VAL A 137 3.85 -8.27 1.12
N ILE A 138 4.35 -7.81 -0.02
CA ILE A 138 5.29 -6.69 -0.11
C ILE A 138 4.61 -5.65 -1.00
N ASP A 139 4.36 -4.47 -0.45
CA ASP A 139 3.58 -3.43 -1.09
C ASP A 139 4.33 -2.11 -1.11
N ASP A 140 4.75 -1.68 -2.29
CA ASP A 140 5.39 -0.39 -2.51
C ASP A 140 4.31 0.65 -2.80
N GLN A 141 4.16 1.59 -1.87
CA GLN A 141 3.17 2.65 -1.99
C GLN A 141 3.85 3.99 -2.24
N PHE A 142 3.28 4.75 -3.16
CA PHE A 142 3.63 6.14 -3.40
C PHE A 142 2.41 7.01 -3.12
N ALA A 143 2.57 8.01 -2.25
CA ALA A 143 1.50 8.88 -1.80
C ALA A 143 1.75 10.33 -2.20
N ARG A 144 0.69 10.98 -2.64
CA ARG A 144 0.61 12.45 -2.79
C ARG A 144 -0.66 12.89 -2.09
N ILE A 145 -0.49 13.46 -0.91
CA ILE A 145 -1.59 13.83 0.00
C ILE A 145 -1.53 15.33 0.25
N PHE A 146 -2.69 15.96 0.27
CA PHE A 146 -2.85 17.38 0.57
C PHE A 146 -3.59 17.51 1.90
N VAL A 147 -3.04 18.31 2.79
CA VAL A 147 -3.65 18.63 4.09
C VAL A 147 -3.88 20.13 4.21
N PRO A 148 -4.97 20.55 4.88
CA PRO A 148 -5.25 21.96 5.12
C PRO A 148 -4.13 22.69 5.87
#